data_9fe438698002a4ea0c23fb4e42e922f5
#
_entry.id   9fe438698002a4ea0c23fb4e42e922f5
#
_cell.length_a   1.000
_cell.length_b   1.000
_cell.length_c   1.000
_cell.angle_alpha   90.00
_cell.angle_beta   90.00
_cell.angle_gamma   90.00
#
_symmetry.space_group_name_H-M   'P 1'
#
loop_
_entity.id
_entity.type
_entity.pdbx_description
1 polymer ?
#
loop_
_entity_poly.entity_id
_entity_poly.type
_entity_poly.pdbx_seq_one_letter_code
_entity_poly.pdbx_strand_id
1 'polypeptide(L)'
;MKLELINDLKKKKEHQDSKWLFISLGFLNRRAHVFKLKNNNYILKKIKDEIKKFERRGHRTHWLKVDFIVSEIDTEFPELLDELTETRRNYVEYGISFDPNYSMAFLPEEVNANAFVRPVQGKDHQTLFVSEQNINTYLKKYKGYRGVYFHKKYANKNVKKFYTKGYLIEGEKVFSLISSGYMHGIRKITANQNKSEYRRLVTTATQYLSDQMDENGRYEYGKFPHFNKKIGFYNVLRHASTTYSLLEGLEYLNDKKGIRQAKQAIDYVLDNYLYINPQEKDTAYIYDDTNNINEIKLGQNGIALITLTKYMSMTGSDEYMDVARKLARGTIRMIGDGDTVHVLNYPDLTIKDEKRVIYYDGEAAFGLMRLYQIDEHPEWLEYVEILFDHFIKNDYWKYSDHWLSYCTYELTKVKPEEQYFVFGLKNVSKRLKYIYQRETTFPTFLEMLMAGYKMTRLMKEKGMQDVIGEHLDEEMFHKTIEKRVDYQRTGYFYPEVAMYFKNPGSVLGSFFIKHHGYRVRIDDVQHYISGYIQYLNHYDK
;
A
#
# COMPACT_ATOMS: atom_id res chain seq x y z
N MET A 1 24.45 12.44 -13.37
CA MET A 1 23.61 11.61 -14.27
C MET A 1 24.37 11.42 -15.59
N LYS A 2 24.65 10.19 -15.97
CA LYS A 2 25.41 9.84 -17.21
C LYS A 2 24.47 9.82 -18.41
N LEU A 3 24.38 10.94 -19.12
CA LEU A 3 23.49 11.06 -20.30
C LEU A 3 23.99 10.22 -21.50
N GLU A 4 25.26 9.88 -21.54
CA GLU A 4 25.88 9.06 -22.57
C GLU A 4 25.25 7.66 -22.68
N LEU A 5 24.67 7.15 -21.56
CA LEU A 5 23.92 5.89 -21.52
C LEU A 5 22.75 5.85 -22.51
N ILE A 6 22.20 7.03 -22.89
CA ILE A 6 21.13 7.11 -23.90
C ILE A 6 21.62 6.63 -25.27
N ASN A 7 22.89 6.87 -25.63
CA ASN A 7 23.45 6.41 -26.90
C ASN A 7 23.50 4.88 -26.96
N ASP A 8 23.77 4.22 -25.82
CA ASP A 8 23.80 2.77 -25.77
C ASP A 8 22.38 2.18 -25.85
N LEU A 9 21.40 2.87 -25.24
CA LEU A 9 19.99 2.50 -25.40
C LEU A 9 19.52 2.60 -26.86
N LYS A 10 19.92 3.66 -27.58
CA LYS A 10 19.56 3.85 -28.99
C LYS A 10 20.10 2.76 -29.91
N LYS A 11 21.27 2.20 -29.60
CA LYS A 11 21.92 1.15 -30.42
C LYS A 11 21.20 -0.20 -30.30
N LYS A 12 20.34 -0.39 -29.32
CA LYS A 12 19.60 -1.64 -29.17
C LYS A 12 18.71 -1.88 -30.39
N LYS A 13 18.70 -3.11 -30.90
CA LYS A 13 17.94 -3.52 -32.11
C LYS A 13 16.46 -3.12 -32.01
N GLU A 14 15.89 -3.26 -30.85
CA GLU A 14 14.48 -2.94 -30.53
C GLU A 14 14.10 -1.45 -30.60
N HIS A 15 15.10 -0.55 -30.77
CA HIS A 15 14.89 0.91 -30.83
C HIS A 15 15.33 1.52 -32.17
N GLN A 16 15.87 0.73 -33.10
CA GLN A 16 16.38 1.24 -34.36
C GLN A 16 15.25 1.81 -35.23
N ASP A 17 14.06 1.23 -35.21
CA ASP A 17 12.88 1.67 -35.95
C ASP A 17 12.08 2.77 -35.28
N SER A 18 12.39 3.09 -34.02
CA SER A 18 11.69 4.14 -33.26
C SER A 18 12.04 5.53 -33.78
N LYS A 19 11.14 6.16 -34.52
CA LYS A 19 11.31 7.52 -35.08
C LYS A 19 11.22 8.61 -34.00
N TRP A 20 10.45 8.36 -32.94
CA TRP A 20 10.17 9.30 -31.88
C TRP A 20 10.42 8.69 -30.50
N LEU A 21 10.83 9.54 -29.58
CA LEU A 21 10.96 9.18 -28.17
C LEU A 21 10.48 10.33 -27.30
N PHE A 22 10.04 9.99 -26.09
CA PHE A 22 9.75 10.95 -25.05
C PHE A 22 10.86 10.98 -24.01
N ILE A 23 11.14 12.18 -23.54
CA ILE A 23 12.06 12.45 -22.43
C ILE A 23 11.28 13.05 -21.28
N SER A 24 11.43 12.48 -20.11
CA SER A 24 10.87 13.03 -18.88
C SER A 24 12.00 13.42 -17.93
N LEU A 25 12.16 14.72 -17.66
CA LEU A 25 13.06 15.23 -16.63
C LEU A 25 12.32 15.24 -15.29
N GLY A 26 12.82 14.47 -14.32
CA GLY A 26 12.21 14.30 -13.02
C GLY A 26 12.81 15.22 -11.96
N PHE A 27 11.96 15.77 -11.08
CA PHE A 27 12.27 16.72 -10.03
C PHE A 27 11.64 16.26 -8.70
N LEU A 28 12.17 16.71 -7.56
CA LEU A 28 11.60 16.42 -6.26
C LEU A 28 10.35 17.26 -5.93
N ASN A 29 10.34 18.51 -6.35
CA ASN A 29 9.35 19.52 -5.92
C ASN A 29 8.32 19.92 -6.98
N ARG A 30 8.32 19.24 -8.13
CA ARG A 30 7.38 19.50 -9.23
C ARG A 30 7.25 18.30 -10.14
N ARG A 31 6.17 18.25 -10.92
CA ARG A 31 6.00 17.25 -11.97
C ARG A 31 7.13 17.26 -12.98
N ALA A 32 7.42 16.08 -13.53
CA ALA A 32 8.35 15.93 -14.62
C ALA A 32 8.02 16.85 -15.80
N HIS A 33 9.07 17.34 -16.44
CA HIS A 33 8.97 18.00 -17.72
C HIS A 33 9.08 16.96 -18.84
N VAL A 34 7.97 16.70 -19.52
CA VAL A 34 7.88 15.71 -20.60
C VAL A 34 7.89 16.40 -21.94
N PHE A 35 8.81 15.99 -22.82
CA PHE A 35 8.91 16.50 -24.18
C PHE A 35 9.31 15.39 -25.15
N LYS A 36 8.93 15.54 -26.42
CA LYS A 36 9.26 14.59 -27.48
C LYS A 36 10.54 15.00 -28.21
N LEU A 37 11.26 14.04 -28.74
CA LEU A 37 12.40 14.22 -29.64
C LEU A 37 12.33 13.25 -30.82
N LYS A 38 12.88 13.67 -31.98
CA LYS A 38 13.20 12.71 -33.05
C LYS A 38 14.42 11.89 -32.63
N ASN A 39 14.41 10.59 -32.97
CA ASN A 39 15.52 9.70 -32.71
C ASN A 39 16.67 10.00 -33.73
N ASN A 40 17.53 10.93 -33.37
CA ASN A 40 18.65 11.39 -34.16
C ASN A 40 19.89 11.66 -33.30
N ASN A 41 20.97 12.15 -33.91
CA ASN A 41 22.25 12.40 -33.24
C ASN A 41 22.26 13.62 -32.30
N TYR A 42 21.25 14.48 -32.35
CA TYR A 42 21.16 15.71 -31.54
C TYR A 42 20.45 15.55 -30.19
N ILE A 43 19.99 14.32 -29.86
CA ILE A 43 19.21 14.05 -28.65
C ILE A 43 19.94 14.54 -27.39
N LEU A 44 21.21 14.15 -27.22
CA LEU A 44 21.96 14.50 -26.00
C LEU A 44 22.12 16.01 -25.84
N LYS A 45 22.37 16.73 -26.94
CA LYS A 45 22.47 18.20 -26.93
C LYS A 45 21.15 18.81 -26.46
N LYS A 46 20.02 18.38 -27.03
CA LYS A 46 18.69 18.91 -26.66
C LYS A 46 18.33 18.60 -25.21
N ILE A 47 18.65 17.41 -24.70
CA ILE A 47 18.42 17.06 -23.29
C ILE A 47 19.28 17.93 -22.38
N LYS A 48 20.57 18.11 -22.69
CA LYS A 48 21.48 19.00 -21.94
C LYS A 48 20.97 20.44 -21.90
N ASP A 49 20.46 20.94 -23.02
CA ASP A 49 19.90 22.30 -23.11
C ASP A 49 18.64 22.46 -22.24
N GLU A 50 17.72 21.47 -22.26
CA GLU A 50 16.54 21.50 -21.40
C GLU A 50 16.90 21.37 -19.91
N ILE A 51 17.84 20.51 -19.53
CA ILE A 51 18.33 20.42 -18.14
C ILE A 51 18.88 21.78 -17.69
N LYS A 52 19.79 22.41 -18.44
CA LYS A 52 20.34 23.73 -18.12
C LYS A 52 19.27 24.79 -17.98
N LYS A 53 18.21 24.76 -18.81
CA LYS A 53 17.08 25.69 -18.72
C LYS A 53 16.33 25.56 -17.38
N PHE A 54 16.13 24.34 -16.86
CA PHE A 54 15.51 24.12 -15.57
C PHE A 54 16.45 24.44 -14.40
N GLU A 55 17.73 24.12 -14.51
CA GLU A 55 18.74 24.49 -13.51
C GLU A 55 18.86 25.99 -13.31
N ARG A 56 18.84 26.78 -14.41
CA ARG A 56 18.81 28.25 -14.34
C ARG A 56 17.58 28.81 -13.63
N ARG A 57 16.49 28.02 -13.54
CA ARG A 57 15.26 28.35 -12.81
C ARG A 57 15.23 27.81 -11.39
N GLY A 58 16.36 27.27 -10.90
CA GLY A 58 16.48 26.69 -9.56
C GLY A 58 15.93 25.27 -9.42
N HIS A 59 15.70 24.56 -10.54
CA HIS A 59 15.18 23.20 -10.50
C HIS A 59 16.25 22.17 -10.86
N ARG A 60 16.71 21.43 -9.88
CA ARG A 60 17.67 20.33 -10.08
C ARG A 60 16.97 19.09 -10.68
N THR A 61 17.48 18.57 -11.79
CA THR A 61 17.02 17.31 -12.38
C THR A 61 17.63 16.14 -11.61
N HIS A 62 16.77 15.29 -11.05
CA HIS A 62 17.17 14.13 -10.26
C HIS A 62 17.15 12.82 -11.08
N TRP A 63 16.17 12.71 -11.99
CA TRP A 63 15.93 11.53 -12.80
C TRP A 63 15.67 11.90 -14.25
N LEU A 64 16.03 10.97 -15.13
CA LEU A 64 15.73 11.05 -16.56
C LEU A 64 15.05 9.75 -16.99
N LYS A 65 13.83 9.85 -17.52
CA LYS A 65 13.17 8.71 -18.17
C LYS A 65 13.19 8.91 -19.67
N VAL A 66 13.49 7.82 -20.39
CA VAL A 66 13.52 7.79 -21.86
C VAL A 66 12.54 6.72 -22.32
N ASP A 67 11.55 7.09 -23.12
CA ASP A 67 10.52 6.22 -23.66
C ASP A 67 10.60 6.17 -25.17
N PHE A 68 11.00 5.03 -25.73
CA PHE A 68 11.00 4.79 -27.17
C PHE A 68 9.62 4.30 -27.61
N ILE A 69 9.01 4.94 -28.60
CA ILE A 69 7.74 4.46 -29.18
C ILE A 69 8.06 3.20 -29.99
N VAL A 70 7.44 2.08 -29.65
CA VAL A 70 7.68 0.76 -30.28
C VAL A 70 6.51 0.29 -31.13
N SER A 71 5.30 0.76 -30.86
CA SER A 71 4.11 0.50 -31.69
C SER A 71 3.05 1.56 -31.52
N GLU A 72 2.19 1.69 -32.50
CA GLU A 72 1.04 2.62 -32.50
C GLU A 72 -0.18 1.98 -33.16
N ILE A 73 -1.36 2.40 -32.71
CA ILE A 73 -2.66 1.95 -33.22
C ILE A 73 -3.52 3.19 -33.41
N ASP A 74 -4.09 3.38 -34.60
CA ASP A 74 -5.12 4.38 -34.84
C ASP A 74 -6.45 3.85 -34.30
N THR A 75 -7.20 4.68 -33.57
CA THR A 75 -8.51 4.37 -33.02
C THR A 75 -9.43 5.58 -33.14
N GLU A 76 -10.72 5.39 -33.26
CA GLU A 76 -11.68 6.48 -33.20
C GLU A 76 -11.71 7.06 -31.77
N PHE A 77 -11.86 8.38 -31.67
CA PHE A 77 -11.84 9.02 -30.36
C PHE A 77 -13.00 8.56 -29.44
N PRO A 78 -14.22 8.32 -29.90
CA PRO A 78 -15.28 7.74 -29.07
C PRO A 78 -14.90 6.35 -28.51
N GLU A 79 -14.36 5.47 -29.35
CA GLU A 79 -13.90 4.14 -28.91
C GLU A 79 -12.81 4.23 -27.85
N LEU A 80 -11.87 5.18 -28.00
CA LEU A 80 -10.84 5.44 -26.97
C LEU A 80 -11.49 5.88 -25.64
N LEU A 81 -12.53 6.72 -25.66
CA LEU A 81 -13.21 7.17 -24.44
C LEU A 81 -13.88 6.00 -23.74
N ASP A 82 -14.57 5.14 -24.48
CA ASP A 82 -15.23 3.95 -23.94
C ASP A 82 -14.19 3.01 -23.32
N GLU A 83 -13.09 2.69 -24.03
CA GLU A 83 -12.00 1.87 -23.51
C GLU A 83 -11.38 2.45 -22.22
N LEU A 84 -11.17 3.77 -22.15
CA LEU A 84 -10.62 4.43 -20.96
C LEU A 84 -11.56 4.32 -19.75
N THR A 85 -12.87 4.35 -19.96
CA THR A 85 -13.86 4.25 -18.87
C THR A 85 -14.11 2.82 -18.42
N GLU A 86 -13.90 1.84 -19.31
CA GLU A 86 -13.95 0.41 -18.99
C GLU A 86 -12.64 -0.09 -18.35
N THR A 87 -11.50 0.56 -18.65
CA THR A 87 -10.21 0.24 -18.04
C THR A 87 -10.25 0.57 -16.55
N ARG A 88 -9.77 -0.36 -15.73
CA ARG A 88 -9.62 -0.08 -14.29
C ARG A 88 -8.89 1.23 -14.07
N ARG A 89 -9.42 2.09 -13.20
CA ARG A 89 -8.88 3.41 -12.92
C ARG A 89 -7.37 3.36 -12.62
N ASN A 90 -6.60 4.19 -13.34
CA ASN A 90 -5.13 4.32 -13.24
C ASN A 90 -4.32 3.10 -13.75
N TYR A 91 -4.93 2.22 -14.54
CA TYR A 91 -4.26 1.07 -15.17
C TYR A 91 -4.11 1.23 -16.69
N VAL A 92 -4.17 2.44 -17.20
CA VAL A 92 -3.90 2.72 -18.62
C VAL A 92 -2.42 2.45 -18.91
N GLU A 93 -2.12 1.59 -19.90
CA GLU A 93 -0.78 1.10 -20.24
C GLU A 93 -0.21 1.72 -21.53
N TYR A 94 -1.01 2.50 -22.23
CA TYR A 94 -0.63 3.15 -23.49
C TYR A 94 -0.65 4.66 -23.37
N GLY A 95 0.16 5.32 -24.20
CA GLY A 95 0.10 6.76 -24.39
C GLY A 95 -0.95 7.12 -25.43
N ILE A 96 -1.40 8.38 -25.40
CA ILE A 96 -2.42 8.92 -26.30
C ILE A 96 -1.83 10.10 -27.07
N SER A 97 -1.95 10.10 -28.39
CA SER A 97 -1.60 11.24 -29.24
C SER A 97 -2.76 11.71 -30.08
N PHE A 98 -2.98 13.01 -30.08
CA PHE A 98 -4.02 13.70 -30.84
C PHE A 98 -3.53 14.24 -32.20
N ASP A 99 -2.31 13.91 -32.57
CA ASP A 99 -1.72 14.24 -33.86
C ASP A 99 -0.62 13.25 -34.27
N PRO A 100 -0.35 13.11 -35.60
CA PRO A 100 0.62 12.15 -36.10
C PRO A 100 2.07 12.41 -35.69
N ASN A 101 2.35 13.63 -35.26
CA ASN A 101 3.69 14.08 -34.88
C ASN A 101 3.89 14.09 -33.35
N TYR A 102 2.96 13.59 -32.56
CA TYR A 102 3.02 13.56 -31.08
C TYR A 102 3.20 14.95 -30.45
N SER A 103 2.68 16.03 -31.08
CA SER A 103 2.77 17.37 -30.53
C SER A 103 1.85 17.55 -29.32
N MET A 104 0.66 16.99 -29.41
CA MET A 104 -0.29 16.86 -28.32
C MET A 104 -0.41 15.39 -27.92
N ALA A 105 0.55 14.93 -27.12
CA ALA A 105 0.58 13.54 -26.68
C ALA A 105 0.86 13.43 -25.17
N PHE A 106 0.42 12.32 -24.61
CA PHE A 106 0.53 11.99 -23.18
C PHE A 106 1.05 10.57 -23.03
N LEU A 107 2.08 10.40 -22.22
CA LEU A 107 2.51 9.08 -21.76
C LEU A 107 1.43 8.45 -20.85
N PRO A 108 1.38 7.11 -20.70
CA PRO A 108 0.43 6.46 -19.80
C PRO A 108 0.55 6.98 -18.36
N GLU A 109 1.77 7.29 -17.90
CA GLU A 109 1.99 7.88 -16.59
C GLU A 109 1.40 9.30 -16.49
N GLU A 110 1.43 10.10 -17.56
CA GLU A 110 0.81 11.42 -17.58
C GLU A 110 -0.73 11.30 -17.50
N VAL A 111 -1.32 10.32 -18.18
CA VAL A 111 -2.78 10.04 -18.11
C VAL A 111 -3.16 9.64 -16.70
N ASN A 112 -2.48 8.64 -16.13
CA ASN A 112 -2.79 8.09 -14.81
C ASN A 112 -2.54 9.12 -13.69
N ALA A 113 -1.35 9.76 -13.67
CA ALA A 113 -0.95 10.67 -12.58
C ALA A 113 -1.66 12.03 -12.60
N ASN A 114 -2.42 12.37 -13.64
CA ASN A 114 -3.17 13.62 -13.69
C ASN A 114 -4.68 13.41 -13.54
N ALA A 115 -5.11 12.23 -13.14
CA ALA A 115 -6.50 11.87 -12.90
C ALA A 115 -7.41 12.16 -14.11
N PHE A 116 -6.94 11.81 -15.31
CA PHE A 116 -7.73 12.02 -16.55
C PHE A 116 -9.02 11.20 -16.51
N VAL A 117 -8.96 9.98 -15.93
CA VAL A 117 -10.13 9.14 -15.69
C VAL A 117 -10.50 9.18 -14.21
N ARG A 118 -11.75 9.46 -13.90
CA ARG A 118 -12.26 9.65 -12.53
C ARG A 118 -13.55 8.89 -12.30
N PRO A 119 -13.85 8.48 -11.04
CA PRO A 119 -15.19 8.00 -10.68
C PRO A 119 -16.22 9.13 -10.77
N VAL A 120 -17.41 8.77 -11.20
CA VAL A 120 -18.56 9.68 -11.17
C VAL A 120 -18.98 9.90 -9.72
N GLN A 121 -19.13 11.17 -9.33
CA GLN A 121 -19.53 11.51 -7.97
C GLN A 121 -20.94 10.98 -7.67
N GLY A 122 -21.11 10.35 -6.51
CA GLY A 122 -22.40 9.79 -6.09
C GLY A 122 -22.79 8.46 -6.75
N LYS A 123 -21.89 7.87 -7.55
CA LYS A 123 -22.02 6.52 -8.13
C LYS A 123 -20.99 5.58 -7.49
N ASP A 124 -21.08 4.30 -7.84
CA ASP A 124 -20.06 3.32 -7.43
C ASP A 124 -18.67 3.71 -7.96
N HIS A 125 -17.63 3.11 -7.38
CA HIS A 125 -16.25 3.40 -7.78
C HIS A 125 -15.86 2.84 -9.16
N GLN A 126 -16.74 2.06 -9.79
CA GLN A 126 -16.52 1.44 -11.10
C GLN A 126 -17.11 2.29 -12.22
N THR A 127 -18.06 3.18 -11.92
CA THR A 127 -18.60 4.12 -12.90
C THR A 127 -17.60 5.25 -13.12
N LEU A 128 -16.92 5.24 -14.27
CA LEU A 128 -15.83 6.15 -14.60
C LEU A 128 -16.22 7.14 -15.70
N PHE A 129 -15.52 8.27 -15.75
CA PHE A 129 -15.62 9.24 -16.85
C PHE A 129 -14.25 9.86 -17.16
N VAL A 130 -14.05 10.32 -18.41
CA VAL A 130 -12.85 11.06 -18.82
C VAL A 130 -13.04 12.55 -18.50
N SER A 131 -12.20 13.06 -17.62
CA SER A 131 -12.26 14.45 -17.14
C SER A 131 -11.57 15.42 -18.10
N GLU A 132 -12.31 15.99 -19.04
CA GLU A 132 -11.80 17.04 -19.94
C GLU A 132 -11.24 18.25 -19.17
N GLN A 133 -11.82 18.58 -18.03
CA GLN A 133 -11.32 19.64 -17.15
C GLN A 133 -9.89 19.36 -16.64
N ASN A 134 -9.62 18.12 -16.21
CA ASN A 134 -8.29 17.75 -15.72
C ASN A 134 -7.26 17.74 -16.86
N ILE A 135 -7.64 17.23 -18.03
CA ILE A 135 -6.80 17.25 -19.23
C ILE A 135 -6.42 18.69 -19.61
N ASN A 136 -7.42 19.58 -19.67
CA ASN A 136 -7.19 20.99 -20.00
C ASN A 136 -6.34 21.73 -18.96
N THR A 137 -6.56 21.45 -17.68
CA THR A 137 -5.73 22.00 -16.60
C THR A 137 -4.27 21.58 -16.74
N TYR A 138 -4.04 20.30 -17.07
CA TYR A 138 -2.71 19.76 -17.32
C TYR A 138 -2.05 20.40 -18.55
N LEU A 139 -2.75 20.44 -19.68
CA LEU A 139 -2.29 21.06 -20.93
C LEU A 139 -1.89 22.52 -20.74
N LYS A 140 -2.77 23.31 -20.12
CA LYS A 140 -2.51 24.74 -19.86
C LYS A 140 -1.27 24.93 -19.00
N LYS A 141 -1.11 24.13 -17.96
CA LYS A 141 -0.04 24.32 -16.97
C LYS A 141 1.31 23.74 -17.40
N TYR A 142 1.33 22.61 -18.11
CA TYR A 142 2.55 21.85 -18.36
C TYR A 142 2.94 21.70 -19.83
N LYS A 143 1.98 21.86 -20.76
CA LYS A 143 2.20 21.70 -22.21
C LYS A 143 2.04 22.99 -23.01
N GLY A 144 1.64 24.11 -22.37
CA GLY A 144 1.52 25.41 -23.01
C GLY A 144 0.30 25.60 -23.91
N TYR A 145 -0.71 24.76 -23.80
CA TYR A 145 -1.96 24.91 -24.56
C TYR A 145 -2.95 25.80 -23.84
N ARG A 146 -3.78 26.57 -24.59
CA ARG A 146 -4.79 27.48 -24.03
C ARG A 146 -6.07 26.77 -23.58
N GLY A 147 -6.33 25.59 -24.04
CA GLY A 147 -7.51 24.77 -23.79
C GLY A 147 -7.98 24.08 -25.07
N VAL A 148 -8.56 22.91 -24.91
CA VAL A 148 -9.07 22.08 -26.01
C VAL A 148 -10.40 21.46 -25.59
N TYR A 149 -11.42 21.65 -26.40
CA TYR A 149 -12.70 20.96 -26.24
C TYR A 149 -12.60 19.60 -26.93
N PHE A 150 -12.07 18.60 -26.24
CA PHE A 150 -11.72 17.31 -26.81
C PHE A 150 -12.92 16.59 -27.44
N HIS A 151 -14.04 16.49 -26.72
CA HIS A 151 -15.25 15.85 -27.23
C HIS A 151 -15.75 16.51 -28.52
N LYS A 152 -15.79 17.83 -28.59
CA LYS A 152 -16.21 18.57 -29.78
C LYS A 152 -15.18 18.49 -30.93
N LYS A 153 -13.89 18.60 -30.60
CA LYS A 153 -12.82 18.68 -31.61
C LYS A 153 -12.52 17.35 -32.27
N TYR A 154 -12.66 16.25 -31.52
CA TYR A 154 -12.23 14.92 -31.95
C TYR A 154 -13.37 13.91 -32.11
N ALA A 155 -14.65 14.33 -31.96
CA ALA A 155 -15.81 13.46 -32.03
C ALA A 155 -15.82 12.49 -33.23
N ASN A 156 -15.32 12.95 -34.39
CA ASN A 156 -15.30 12.18 -35.63
C ASN A 156 -13.85 12.07 -36.16
N LYS A 157 -12.86 11.92 -35.29
CA LYS A 157 -11.44 11.87 -35.68
C LYS A 157 -10.76 10.68 -35.06
N ASN A 158 -9.79 10.16 -35.80
CA ASN A 158 -8.87 9.18 -35.27
C ASN A 158 -7.81 9.87 -34.38
N VAL A 159 -7.44 9.17 -33.32
CA VAL A 159 -6.35 9.45 -32.41
C VAL A 159 -5.43 8.24 -32.35
N LYS A 160 -4.22 8.41 -31.83
CA LYS A 160 -3.26 7.30 -31.74
C LYS A 160 -3.13 6.82 -30.31
N LYS A 161 -3.29 5.52 -30.10
CA LYS A 161 -2.70 4.83 -28.95
C LYS A 161 -1.28 4.45 -29.32
N PHE A 162 -0.32 4.67 -28.42
CA PHE A 162 1.06 4.27 -28.65
C PHE A 162 1.66 3.58 -27.43
N TYR A 163 2.53 2.62 -27.67
CA TYR A 163 3.19 1.83 -26.65
C TYR A 163 4.67 2.19 -26.61
N THR A 164 5.25 2.21 -25.41
CA THR A 164 6.64 2.61 -25.22
C THR A 164 7.46 1.52 -24.54
N LYS A 165 8.76 1.53 -24.81
CA LYS A 165 9.75 0.84 -24.02
C LYS A 165 10.56 1.88 -23.25
N GLY A 166 10.35 1.90 -21.94
CA GLY A 166 10.86 2.90 -21.04
C GLY A 166 12.14 2.48 -20.32
N TYR A 167 12.99 3.48 -20.05
CA TYR A 167 14.21 3.34 -19.23
C TYR A 167 14.34 4.52 -18.28
N LEU A 168 14.60 4.24 -17.00
CA LEU A 168 14.95 5.28 -16.03
C LEU A 168 16.45 5.34 -15.84
N ILE A 169 17.02 6.55 -15.91
CA ILE A 169 18.41 6.84 -15.55
C ILE A 169 18.41 7.57 -14.21
N GLU A 170 19.01 6.94 -13.20
CA GLU A 170 19.17 7.45 -11.85
C GLU A 170 20.66 7.43 -11.47
N GLY A 171 21.29 8.61 -11.39
CA GLY A 171 22.74 8.69 -11.22
C GLY A 171 23.49 8.06 -12.37
N GLU A 172 24.17 6.95 -12.11
CA GLU A 172 24.91 6.14 -13.09
C GLU A 172 24.20 4.85 -13.48
N LYS A 173 23.04 4.56 -12.88
CA LYS A 173 22.27 3.33 -13.13
C LYS A 173 21.19 3.54 -14.17
N VAL A 174 20.95 2.50 -14.97
CA VAL A 174 19.84 2.41 -15.93
C VAL A 174 18.94 1.27 -15.51
N PHE A 175 17.67 1.57 -15.34
CA PHE A 175 16.64 0.59 -15.07
C PHE A 175 15.75 0.44 -16.30
N SER A 176 15.67 -0.77 -16.87
CA SER A 176 14.65 -1.09 -17.86
C SER A 176 13.29 -1.18 -17.18
N LEU A 177 12.25 -0.60 -17.77
CA LEU A 177 10.90 -0.65 -17.24
C LEU A 177 10.08 -1.77 -17.88
N ILE A 178 9.09 -2.27 -17.17
CA ILE A 178 8.14 -3.27 -17.67
C ILE A 178 7.17 -2.54 -18.60
N SER A 179 7.04 -3.00 -19.84
CA SER A 179 6.31 -2.29 -20.90
C SER A 179 4.86 -2.70 -21.06
N SER A 180 4.41 -3.77 -20.41
CA SER A 180 3.03 -4.27 -20.52
C SER A 180 2.65 -5.16 -19.36
N GLY A 181 1.33 -5.35 -19.16
CA GLY A 181 0.76 -6.21 -18.15
C GLY A 181 0.70 -5.56 -16.77
N TYR A 182 0.24 -6.32 -15.81
CA TYR A 182 -0.10 -5.82 -14.46
C TYR A 182 1.06 -5.13 -13.70
N MET A 183 2.32 -5.36 -14.12
CA MET A 183 3.53 -4.70 -13.57
C MET A 183 3.99 -3.49 -14.40
N HIS A 184 3.20 -3.04 -15.38
CA HIS A 184 3.55 -1.96 -16.30
C HIS A 184 4.05 -0.70 -15.58
N GLY A 185 5.10 -0.07 -16.14
CA GLY A 185 5.62 1.23 -15.75
C GLY A 185 6.64 1.24 -14.61
N ILE A 186 6.90 0.10 -13.95
CA ILE A 186 7.93 0.00 -12.91
C ILE A 186 9.17 -0.72 -13.40
N ARG A 187 10.29 -0.49 -12.71
CA ARG A 187 11.60 -1.09 -13.02
C ARG A 187 11.59 -2.62 -12.95
N LYS A 188 12.25 -3.26 -13.93
CA LYS A 188 12.57 -4.68 -13.87
C LYS A 188 13.64 -4.91 -12.81
N ILE A 189 13.48 -5.98 -12.05
CA ILE A 189 14.51 -6.54 -11.18
C ILE A 189 14.74 -8.00 -11.56
N THR A 190 15.92 -8.51 -11.26
CA THR A 190 16.27 -9.92 -11.46
C THR A 190 16.05 -10.71 -10.18
N ALA A 191 15.89 -12.01 -10.26
CA ALA A 191 15.60 -12.86 -9.09
C ALA A 191 16.63 -12.69 -7.95
N ASN A 192 17.92 -12.55 -8.28
CA ASN A 192 18.98 -12.32 -7.30
C ASN A 192 18.95 -10.92 -6.66
N GLN A 193 18.18 -9.99 -7.19
CA GLN A 193 17.99 -8.64 -6.63
C GLN A 193 16.76 -8.54 -5.73
N ASN A 194 15.85 -9.53 -5.75
CA ASN A 194 14.55 -9.46 -5.09
C ASN A 194 14.69 -9.14 -3.60
N LYS A 195 15.45 -9.92 -2.83
CA LYS A 195 15.60 -9.71 -1.38
C LYS A 195 16.20 -8.33 -1.05
N SER A 196 17.20 -7.88 -1.81
CA SER A 196 17.81 -6.56 -1.62
C SER A 196 16.84 -5.42 -1.94
N GLU A 197 16.02 -5.59 -2.97
CA GLU A 197 14.99 -4.61 -3.34
C GLU A 197 13.89 -4.55 -2.28
N TYR A 198 13.34 -5.68 -1.83
CA TYR A 198 12.32 -5.70 -0.79
C TYR A 198 12.83 -5.08 0.53
N ARG A 199 14.09 -5.35 0.90
CA ARG A 199 14.74 -4.68 2.05
C ARG A 199 14.79 -3.16 1.86
N ARG A 200 15.15 -2.69 0.65
CA ARG A 200 15.16 -1.26 0.33
C ARG A 200 13.76 -0.64 0.47
N LEU A 201 12.70 -1.34 -0.01
CA LEU A 201 11.32 -0.89 0.12
C LEU A 201 10.92 -0.75 1.58
N VAL A 202 11.21 -1.75 2.42
CA VAL A 202 10.96 -1.69 3.87
C VAL A 202 11.68 -0.50 4.49
N THR A 203 12.99 -0.35 4.21
CA THR A 203 13.80 0.73 4.79
C THR A 203 13.22 2.11 4.46
N THR A 204 12.91 2.36 3.19
CA THR A 204 12.41 3.67 2.77
C THR A 204 10.96 3.94 3.22
N ALA A 205 10.13 2.91 3.32
CA ALA A 205 8.76 3.06 3.79
C ALA A 205 8.69 3.26 5.31
N THR A 206 9.57 2.60 6.07
CA THR A 206 9.73 2.84 7.52
C THR A 206 10.16 4.28 7.77
N GLN A 207 11.16 4.77 7.04
CA GLN A 207 11.57 6.17 7.12
C GLN A 207 10.43 7.11 6.73
N TYR A 208 9.68 6.79 5.66
CA TYR A 208 8.51 7.59 5.27
C TYR A 208 7.48 7.70 6.40
N LEU A 209 7.15 6.61 7.09
CA LEU A 209 6.22 6.65 8.22
C LEU A 209 6.76 7.50 9.37
N SER A 210 8.07 7.36 9.70
CA SER A 210 8.72 8.20 10.71
C SER A 210 8.61 9.69 10.36
N ASP A 211 8.81 10.04 9.10
CA ASP A 211 8.76 11.43 8.61
C ASP A 211 7.32 12.01 8.56
N GLN A 212 6.28 11.15 8.62
CA GLN A 212 4.90 11.63 8.72
C GLN A 212 4.48 12.00 10.14
N MET A 213 5.26 11.65 11.15
CA MET A 213 4.97 11.93 12.56
C MET A 213 5.47 13.33 12.93
N ASP A 214 4.63 14.13 13.56
CA ASP A 214 5.00 15.43 14.11
C ASP A 214 5.67 15.30 15.50
N GLU A 215 6.09 16.41 16.07
CA GLU A 215 6.77 16.49 17.36
C GLU A 215 5.92 15.99 18.56
N ASN A 216 4.60 15.95 18.39
CA ASN A 216 3.66 15.45 19.40
C ASN A 216 3.30 13.96 19.21
N GLY A 217 3.87 13.30 18.22
CA GLY A 217 3.59 11.90 17.90
C GLY A 217 2.39 11.68 16.97
N ARG A 218 1.74 12.75 16.48
CA ARG A 218 0.60 12.64 15.56
C ARG A 218 1.07 12.51 14.12
N TYR A 219 0.47 11.57 13.36
CA TYR A 219 0.79 11.40 11.94
C TYR A 219 0.05 12.39 11.02
N GLU A 220 0.69 12.80 9.92
CA GLU A 220 -0.05 13.22 8.74
C GLU A 220 -0.75 12.01 8.13
N TYR A 221 -2.09 11.95 8.24
CA TYR A 221 -2.88 10.74 7.94
C TYR A 221 -2.72 10.23 6.50
N GLY A 222 -2.52 11.13 5.55
CA GLY A 222 -2.29 10.77 4.16
C GLY A 222 -2.56 11.90 3.17
N LYS A 223 -2.41 11.58 1.89
CA LYS A 223 -2.54 12.58 0.82
C LYS A 223 -3.03 11.99 -0.50
N PHE A 224 -3.54 12.88 -1.34
CA PHE A 224 -3.86 12.64 -2.74
C PHE A 224 -2.75 13.22 -3.64
N PRO A 225 -1.83 12.41 -4.17
CA PRO A 225 -0.65 12.88 -4.92
C PRO A 225 -0.98 13.66 -6.19
N HIS A 226 -2.07 13.30 -6.89
CA HIS A 226 -2.52 14.03 -8.08
C HIS A 226 -2.59 15.55 -7.86
N PHE A 227 -3.10 15.95 -6.69
CA PHE A 227 -3.39 17.34 -6.35
C PHE A 227 -2.45 17.89 -5.26
N ASN A 228 -1.59 17.03 -4.68
CA ASN A 228 -0.78 17.32 -3.50
C ASN A 228 -1.65 17.86 -2.35
N LYS A 229 -2.77 17.18 -2.09
CA LYS A 229 -3.74 17.57 -1.07
C LYS A 229 -3.71 16.55 0.08
N LYS A 230 -3.57 17.04 1.31
CA LYS A 230 -3.69 16.22 2.52
C LYS A 230 -5.12 15.68 2.65
N ILE A 231 -5.24 14.51 3.24
CA ILE A 231 -6.54 13.94 3.63
C ILE A 231 -6.95 14.61 4.93
N GLY A 232 -8.12 15.27 4.94
CA GLY A 232 -8.65 16.00 6.10
C GLY A 232 -9.38 15.11 7.13
N PHE A 233 -9.23 13.80 7.01
CA PHE A 233 -9.81 12.80 7.90
C PHE A 233 -8.73 12.24 8.82
N TYR A 234 -9.08 11.85 10.05
CA TYR A 234 -8.20 11.13 10.96
C TYR A 234 -8.90 9.89 11.53
N ASN A 235 -8.11 8.90 11.98
CA ASN A 235 -8.66 7.67 12.55
C ASN A 235 -7.65 7.10 13.56
N VAL A 236 -8.08 6.98 14.81
CA VAL A 236 -7.22 6.57 15.93
C VAL A 236 -6.80 5.10 15.82
N LEU A 237 -7.69 4.20 15.34
CA LEU A 237 -7.34 2.81 15.06
C LEU A 237 -6.16 2.73 14.10
N ARG A 238 -6.23 3.50 13.00
CA ARG A 238 -5.17 3.48 11.98
C ARG A 238 -3.88 4.15 12.43
N HIS A 239 -3.96 5.10 13.35
CA HIS A 239 -2.79 5.64 14.04
C HIS A 239 -2.05 4.53 14.80
N ALA A 240 -2.76 3.81 15.66
CA ALA A 240 -2.17 2.74 16.47
C ALA A 240 -1.61 1.61 15.59
N SER A 241 -2.34 1.15 14.57
CA SER A 241 -1.87 0.09 13.67
C SER A 241 -0.64 0.52 12.83
N THR A 242 -0.57 1.79 12.45
CA THR A 242 0.61 2.36 11.79
C THR A 242 1.81 2.37 12.73
N THR A 243 1.61 2.73 14.00
CA THR A 243 2.67 2.72 15.02
C THR A 243 3.19 1.30 15.25
N TYR A 244 2.31 0.29 15.30
CA TYR A 244 2.70 -1.12 15.34
C TYR A 244 3.65 -1.48 14.18
N SER A 245 3.27 -1.18 12.95
CA SER A 245 4.10 -1.50 11.78
C SER A 245 5.38 -0.65 11.70
N LEU A 246 5.34 0.60 12.17
CA LEU A 246 6.54 1.41 12.32
C LEU A 246 7.53 0.74 13.28
N LEU A 247 7.06 0.22 14.43
CA LEU A 247 7.90 -0.53 15.37
C LEU A 247 8.47 -1.80 14.73
N GLU A 248 7.69 -2.57 13.95
CA GLU A 248 8.21 -3.70 13.19
C GLU A 248 9.34 -3.29 12.23
N GLY A 249 9.15 -2.19 11.49
CA GLY A 249 10.15 -1.65 10.58
C GLY A 249 11.43 -1.21 11.30
N LEU A 250 11.31 -0.51 12.40
CA LEU A 250 12.43 -0.03 13.21
C LEU A 250 13.19 -1.19 13.89
N GLU A 251 12.49 -2.22 14.35
CA GLU A 251 13.09 -3.47 14.84
C GLU A 251 13.88 -4.16 13.74
N TYR A 252 13.27 -4.35 12.56
CA TYR A 252 13.92 -4.96 11.40
C TYR A 252 15.21 -4.21 11.00
N LEU A 253 15.22 -2.89 11.12
CA LEU A 253 16.37 -2.03 10.82
C LEU A 253 17.35 -1.89 12.02
N ASN A 254 17.01 -2.45 13.18
CA ASN A 254 17.75 -2.27 14.44
C ASN A 254 17.94 -0.78 14.82
N ASP A 255 16.91 0.05 14.56
CA ASP A 255 16.94 1.49 14.84
C ASP A 255 16.41 1.82 16.24
N LYS A 256 17.28 1.71 17.24
CA LYS A 256 16.95 2.03 18.64
C LYS A 256 16.54 3.49 18.88
N LYS A 257 17.04 4.42 18.07
CA LYS A 257 16.64 5.84 18.16
C LYS A 257 15.22 6.04 17.64
N GLY A 258 14.91 5.45 16.49
CA GLY A 258 13.57 5.47 15.93
C GLY A 258 12.54 4.85 16.87
N ILE A 259 12.86 3.73 17.55
CA ILE A 259 11.95 3.09 18.53
C ILE A 259 11.60 4.07 19.67
N ARG A 260 12.58 4.80 20.21
CA ARG A 260 12.32 5.82 21.25
C ARG A 260 11.45 6.98 20.72
N GLN A 261 11.62 7.35 19.43
CA GLN A 261 10.79 8.35 18.80
C GLN A 261 9.37 7.84 18.55
N ALA A 262 9.20 6.58 18.13
CA ALA A 262 7.90 5.95 17.92
C ALA A 262 7.05 5.86 19.20
N LYS A 263 7.68 5.88 20.39
CA LYS A 263 6.99 6.00 21.68
C LYS A 263 6.07 7.22 21.73
N GLN A 264 6.48 8.34 21.14
CA GLN A 264 5.65 9.56 21.11
C GLN A 264 4.29 9.31 20.42
N ALA A 265 4.22 8.42 19.42
CA ALA A 265 2.95 8.08 18.80
C ALA A 265 2.07 7.20 19.71
N ILE A 266 2.66 6.37 20.56
CA ILE A 266 1.92 5.63 21.60
C ILE A 266 1.38 6.61 22.62
N ASP A 267 2.25 7.46 23.18
CA ASP A 267 1.87 8.44 24.20
C ASP A 267 0.77 9.38 23.69
N TYR A 268 0.87 9.82 22.41
CA TYR A 268 -0.17 10.63 21.78
C TYR A 268 -1.56 9.97 21.84
N VAL A 269 -1.66 8.66 21.59
CA VAL A 269 -2.95 7.94 21.69
C VAL A 269 -3.42 7.86 23.14
N LEU A 270 -2.53 7.53 24.06
CA LEU A 270 -2.90 7.38 25.48
C LEU A 270 -3.30 8.72 26.10
N ASP A 271 -2.57 9.81 25.81
CA ASP A 271 -2.83 11.13 26.37
C ASP A 271 -4.13 11.75 25.84
N ASN A 272 -4.54 11.44 24.60
CA ASN A 272 -5.67 12.10 23.94
C ASN A 272 -6.91 11.23 23.80
N TYR A 273 -6.80 9.90 23.83
CA TYR A 273 -7.90 8.98 23.48
C TYR A 273 -8.10 7.82 24.48
N LEU A 274 -7.39 7.79 25.60
CA LEU A 274 -7.60 6.79 26.65
C LEU A 274 -8.78 7.22 27.54
N TYR A 275 -9.76 6.34 27.68
CA TYR A 275 -10.89 6.49 28.60
C TYR A 275 -10.84 5.40 29.66
N ILE A 276 -10.61 5.77 30.91
CA ILE A 276 -10.73 4.88 32.07
C ILE A 276 -12.18 4.94 32.54
N ASN A 277 -12.84 3.79 32.61
CA ASN A 277 -14.21 3.73 33.05
C ASN A 277 -14.35 4.19 34.53
N PRO A 278 -15.06 5.28 34.85
CA PRO A 278 -15.13 5.77 36.20
C PRO A 278 -15.89 4.85 37.17
N GLN A 279 -16.75 3.97 36.62
CA GLN A 279 -17.54 3.01 37.39
C GLN A 279 -16.79 1.69 37.63
N GLU A 280 -15.83 1.35 36.74
CA GLU A 280 -15.03 0.14 36.79
C GLU A 280 -13.56 0.50 36.44
N LYS A 281 -12.86 1.05 37.46
CA LYS A 281 -11.54 1.68 37.28
C LYS A 281 -10.41 0.75 36.77
N ASP A 282 -10.64 -0.53 36.74
CA ASP A 282 -9.75 -1.54 36.18
C ASP A 282 -10.05 -1.84 34.71
N THR A 283 -11.03 -1.16 34.11
CA THR A 283 -11.31 -1.20 32.67
C THR A 283 -10.99 0.13 31.98
N ALA A 284 -10.44 0.03 30.78
CA ALA A 284 -10.17 1.19 29.95
C ALA A 284 -10.49 0.90 28.47
N TYR A 285 -10.67 1.96 27.71
CA TYR A 285 -10.95 1.91 26.29
C TYR A 285 -10.18 2.99 25.55
N ILE A 286 -9.84 2.74 24.29
CA ILE A 286 -9.46 3.79 23.36
C ILE A 286 -10.72 4.27 22.64
N TYR A 287 -11.03 5.56 22.76
CA TYR A 287 -12.15 6.16 22.03
C TYR A 287 -11.69 6.95 20.81
N ASP A 288 -12.60 7.30 19.94
CA ASP A 288 -12.34 8.10 18.74
C ASP A 288 -13.46 9.16 18.64
N ASP A 289 -13.12 10.40 18.94
CA ASP A 289 -13.99 11.57 18.78
C ASP A 289 -13.64 12.37 17.51
N THR A 290 -12.66 11.90 16.75
CA THR A 290 -12.30 12.53 15.49
C THR A 290 -13.49 12.51 14.53
N ASN A 291 -13.63 13.57 13.74
CA ASN A 291 -14.73 13.69 12.77
C ASN A 291 -16.14 13.64 13.42
N ASN A 292 -16.27 13.97 14.72
CA ASN A 292 -17.52 13.98 15.52
C ASN A 292 -18.23 12.60 15.59
N ILE A 293 -17.47 11.50 15.62
CA ILE A 293 -18.04 10.15 15.66
C ILE A 293 -18.31 9.62 17.07
N ASN A 294 -17.55 10.00 18.09
CA ASN A 294 -17.66 9.61 19.51
C ASN A 294 -17.91 8.10 19.69
N GLU A 295 -16.91 7.29 19.35
CA GLU A 295 -17.02 5.83 19.32
C GLU A 295 -15.87 5.16 20.07
N ILE A 296 -16.18 4.02 20.68
CA ILE A 296 -15.24 3.01 21.13
C ILE A 296 -15.40 1.82 20.21
N LYS A 297 -14.34 1.42 19.50
CA LYS A 297 -14.37 0.31 18.54
C LYS A 297 -13.60 -0.88 19.11
N LEU A 298 -14.16 -2.07 19.02
CA LEU A 298 -13.53 -3.31 19.47
C LEU A 298 -12.14 -3.47 18.85
N GLY A 299 -12.04 -3.35 17.53
CA GLY A 299 -10.76 -3.47 16.81
C GLY A 299 -9.75 -2.40 17.22
N GLN A 300 -10.19 -1.19 17.56
CA GLN A 300 -9.30 -0.12 18.02
C GLN A 300 -8.62 -0.45 19.35
N ASN A 301 -9.34 -1.09 20.27
CA ASN A 301 -8.78 -1.57 21.53
C ASN A 301 -7.82 -2.74 21.29
N GLY A 302 -8.19 -3.70 20.42
CA GLY A 302 -7.31 -4.79 20.01
C GLY A 302 -5.99 -4.29 19.40
N ILE A 303 -6.04 -3.33 18.47
CA ILE A 303 -4.85 -2.74 17.86
C ILE A 303 -3.99 -1.94 18.87
N ALA A 304 -4.61 -1.25 19.82
CA ALA A 304 -3.87 -0.59 20.89
C ALA A 304 -3.08 -1.62 21.71
N LEU A 305 -3.69 -2.75 22.09
CA LEU A 305 -3.01 -3.86 22.77
C LEU A 305 -1.84 -4.40 21.93
N ILE A 306 -2.02 -4.64 20.65
CA ILE A 306 -0.97 -5.11 19.74
C ILE A 306 0.20 -4.12 19.72
N THR A 307 -0.08 -2.83 19.70
CA THR A 307 0.94 -1.78 19.65
C THR A 307 1.73 -1.68 20.96
N LEU A 308 1.03 -1.64 22.10
CA LEU A 308 1.66 -1.58 23.42
C LEU A 308 2.52 -2.81 23.70
N THR A 309 1.98 -4.00 23.43
CA THR A 309 2.70 -5.26 23.63
C THR A 309 3.92 -5.39 22.73
N LYS A 310 3.81 -4.90 21.47
CA LYS A 310 4.96 -4.84 20.55
C LYS A 310 6.08 -3.98 21.11
N TYR A 311 5.75 -2.76 21.58
CA TYR A 311 6.73 -1.85 22.17
C TYR A 311 7.38 -2.47 23.41
N MET A 312 6.58 -3.01 24.34
CA MET A 312 7.09 -3.63 25.57
C MET A 312 7.99 -4.84 25.26
N SER A 313 7.61 -5.72 24.35
CA SER A 313 8.41 -6.88 23.98
C SER A 313 9.76 -6.51 23.32
N MET A 314 9.81 -5.41 22.56
CA MET A 314 11.03 -4.93 21.91
C MET A 314 12.00 -4.23 22.86
N THR A 315 11.46 -3.53 23.86
CA THR A 315 12.25 -2.68 24.76
C THR A 315 12.57 -3.36 26.10
N GLY A 316 11.81 -4.39 26.46
CA GLY A 316 11.84 -4.99 27.79
C GLY A 316 11.23 -4.10 28.89
N SER A 317 10.52 -3.02 28.50
CA SER A 317 9.83 -2.11 29.43
C SER A 317 8.45 -2.66 29.77
N ASP A 318 8.00 -2.46 30.99
CA ASP A 318 6.65 -2.77 31.49
C ASP A 318 5.78 -1.51 31.68
N GLU A 319 6.25 -0.35 31.24
CA GLU A 319 5.62 0.96 31.51
C GLU A 319 4.15 1.06 31.09
N TYR A 320 3.72 0.28 30.09
CA TYR A 320 2.35 0.25 29.60
C TYR A 320 1.53 -0.96 30.10
N MET A 321 2.08 -1.80 30.98
CA MET A 321 1.44 -3.05 31.40
C MET A 321 0.10 -2.81 32.12
N ASP A 322 0.03 -1.82 33.02
CA ASP A 322 -1.22 -1.49 33.72
C ASP A 322 -2.32 -1.02 32.75
N VAL A 323 -1.96 -0.15 31.81
CA VAL A 323 -2.90 0.32 30.77
C VAL A 323 -3.30 -0.83 29.85
N ALA A 324 -2.38 -1.69 29.44
CA ALA A 324 -2.68 -2.84 28.60
C ALA A 324 -3.65 -3.82 29.27
N ARG A 325 -3.46 -4.14 30.56
CA ARG A 325 -4.40 -4.95 31.33
C ARG A 325 -5.80 -4.33 31.42
N LYS A 326 -5.89 -3.03 31.65
CA LYS A 326 -7.17 -2.29 31.69
C LYS A 326 -7.87 -2.30 30.33
N LEU A 327 -7.12 -2.08 29.23
CA LEU A 327 -7.63 -2.16 27.87
C LEU A 327 -8.11 -3.57 27.51
N ALA A 328 -7.37 -4.61 27.95
CA ALA A 328 -7.79 -6.00 27.74
C ALA A 328 -9.11 -6.30 28.44
N ARG A 329 -9.29 -5.88 29.71
CA ARG A 329 -10.59 -6.03 30.41
C ARG A 329 -11.70 -5.26 29.71
N GLY A 330 -11.44 -4.02 29.26
CA GLY A 330 -12.40 -3.26 28.46
C GLY A 330 -12.76 -3.97 27.14
N THR A 331 -11.78 -4.58 26.48
CA THR A 331 -12.00 -5.40 25.28
C THR A 331 -12.88 -6.62 25.60
N ILE A 332 -12.62 -7.32 26.70
CA ILE A 332 -13.40 -8.47 27.18
C ILE A 332 -14.86 -8.08 27.46
N ARG A 333 -15.13 -6.88 27.97
CA ARG A 333 -16.51 -6.39 28.17
C ARG A 333 -17.29 -6.22 26.85
N MET A 334 -16.60 -6.14 25.72
CA MET A 334 -17.21 -6.12 24.38
C MET A 334 -17.31 -7.54 23.76
N ILE A 335 -16.86 -8.58 24.47
CA ILE A 335 -16.90 -9.99 24.08
C ILE A 335 -17.85 -10.70 25.04
N GLY A 336 -18.99 -11.16 24.55
CA GLY A 336 -19.86 -12.05 25.34
C GLY A 336 -19.33 -13.50 25.31
N ASP A 337 -20.21 -14.46 25.12
CA ASP A 337 -19.86 -15.89 24.95
C ASP A 337 -19.24 -16.16 23.55
N GLY A 338 -18.33 -15.26 23.10
CA GLY A 338 -17.71 -15.27 21.77
C GLY A 338 -18.43 -14.41 20.73
N ASP A 339 -19.65 -13.98 20.98
CA ASP A 339 -20.34 -12.98 20.14
C ASP A 339 -19.95 -11.56 20.58
N THR A 340 -19.38 -10.80 19.66
CA THR A 340 -18.75 -9.52 19.95
C THR A 340 -19.64 -8.35 19.64
N VAL A 341 -19.52 -7.26 20.42
CA VAL A 341 -20.07 -5.93 20.10
C VAL A 341 -18.96 -5.10 19.45
N HIS A 342 -19.19 -4.64 18.22
CA HIS A 342 -18.16 -3.96 17.46
C HIS A 342 -17.95 -2.49 17.85
N VAL A 343 -19.01 -1.79 18.26
CA VAL A 343 -18.93 -0.36 18.57
C VAL A 343 -19.83 0.02 19.75
N LEU A 344 -19.24 0.73 20.70
CA LEU A 344 -19.94 1.40 21.79
C LEU A 344 -19.95 2.92 21.56
N ASN A 345 -20.95 3.60 22.09
CA ASN A 345 -20.97 5.05 22.21
C ASN A 345 -19.98 5.52 23.29
N TYR A 346 -19.27 6.59 23.03
CA TYR A 346 -18.45 7.27 24.01
C TYR A 346 -19.20 8.51 24.53
N PRO A 347 -19.26 8.77 25.84
CA PRO A 347 -18.64 8.02 26.96
C PRO A 347 -19.56 7.05 27.69
N ASP A 348 -20.81 6.87 27.29
CA ASP A 348 -21.83 6.16 28.07
C ASP A 348 -21.80 4.63 27.93
N LEU A 349 -20.95 4.11 27.06
CA LEU A 349 -20.72 2.68 26.78
C LEU A 349 -21.96 1.92 26.28
N THR A 350 -23.00 2.61 25.82
CA THR A 350 -24.16 1.95 25.20
C THR A 350 -23.79 1.35 23.83
N ILE A 351 -24.45 0.27 23.45
CA ILE A 351 -24.19 -0.38 22.15
C ILE A 351 -24.61 0.55 21.03
N LYS A 352 -23.68 0.80 20.09
CA LYS A 352 -23.93 1.58 18.88
C LYS A 352 -24.09 0.69 17.65
N ASP A 353 -23.20 -0.29 17.48
CA ASP A 353 -23.27 -1.30 16.41
C ASP A 353 -22.81 -2.65 16.95
N GLU A 354 -23.66 -3.65 16.83
CA GLU A 354 -23.29 -5.04 17.17
C GLU A 354 -22.26 -5.57 16.19
N LYS A 355 -22.47 -5.43 14.89
CA LYS A 355 -21.55 -5.90 13.84
C LYS A 355 -21.36 -4.83 12.77
N ARG A 356 -20.13 -4.34 12.61
CA ARG A 356 -19.79 -3.30 11.61
C ARG A 356 -18.68 -3.73 10.68
N VAL A 357 -17.56 -4.20 11.22
CA VAL A 357 -16.34 -4.52 10.47
C VAL A 357 -15.80 -5.86 10.95
N ILE A 358 -15.80 -6.85 10.08
CA ILE A 358 -15.40 -8.21 10.39
C ILE A 358 -13.97 -8.32 10.97
N TYR A 359 -13.06 -7.43 10.59
CA TYR A 359 -11.68 -7.42 11.08
C TYR A 359 -11.54 -7.08 12.56
N TYR A 360 -12.55 -6.45 13.18
CA TYR A 360 -12.50 -6.10 14.60
C TYR A 360 -12.39 -7.31 15.52
N ASP A 361 -13.01 -8.42 15.14
CA ASP A 361 -12.93 -9.68 15.88
C ASP A 361 -11.50 -10.24 15.88
N GLY A 362 -10.83 -10.24 14.73
CA GLY A 362 -9.45 -10.67 14.60
C GLY A 362 -8.44 -9.75 15.30
N GLU A 363 -8.68 -8.44 15.24
CA GLU A 363 -7.88 -7.43 15.94
C GLU A 363 -7.95 -7.61 17.47
N ALA A 364 -9.15 -7.86 18.01
CA ALA A 364 -9.36 -8.11 19.44
C ALA A 364 -8.69 -9.42 19.89
N ALA A 365 -8.95 -10.52 19.18
CA ALA A 365 -8.34 -11.81 19.49
C ALA A 365 -6.80 -11.73 19.47
N PHE A 366 -6.23 -11.09 18.46
CA PHE A 366 -4.78 -10.95 18.35
C PHE A 366 -4.21 -10.02 19.42
N GLY A 367 -4.92 -8.96 19.81
CA GLY A 367 -4.55 -8.09 20.91
C GLY A 367 -4.43 -8.82 22.24
N LEU A 368 -5.44 -9.63 22.59
CA LEU A 368 -5.43 -10.46 23.80
C LEU A 368 -4.34 -11.52 23.75
N MET A 369 -4.15 -12.18 22.58
CA MET A 369 -3.09 -13.17 22.40
C MET A 369 -1.69 -12.57 22.58
N ARG A 370 -1.44 -11.37 22.06
CA ARG A 370 -0.18 -10.64 22.23
C ARG A 370 0.07 -10.23 23.68
N LEU A 371 -0.99 -9.83 24.39
CA LEU A 371 -0.87 -9.54 25.81
C LEU A 371 -0.56 -10.81 26.62
N TYR A 372 -1.23 -11.94 26.34
CA TYR A 372 -0.92 -13.21 26.97
C TYR A 372 0.56 -13.59 26.85
N GLN A 373 1.17 -13.35 25.70
CA GLN A 373 2.56 -13.72 25.44
C GLN A 373 3.58 -12.98 26.33
N ILE A 374 3.23 -11.85 26.93
CA ILE A 374 4.12 -11.06 27.79
C ILE A 374 3.67 -10.98 29.24
N ASP A 375 2.37 -11.17 29.51
CA ASP A 375 1.77 -11.08 30.85
C ASP A 375 1.48 -12.47 31.47
N GLU A 376 1.32 -13.49 30.62
CA GLU A 376 1.02 -14.89 31.00
C GLU A 376 -0.24 -15.08 31.86
N HIS A 377 -1.07 -14.01 32.01
CA HIS A 377 -2.32 -14.12 32.77
C HIS A 377 -3.34 -14.98 32.02
N PRO A 378 -3.89 -16.07 32.64
CA PRO A 378 -4.69 -17.07 31.93
C PRO A 378 -5.99 -16.51 31.32
N GLU A 379 -6.57 -15.47 31.90
CA GLU A 379 -7.81 -14.82 31.43
C GLU A 379 -7.68 -14.39 29.95
N TRP A 380 -6.52 -13.88 29.54
CA TRP A 380 -6.32 -13.43 28.16
C TRP A 380 -6.40 -14.58 27.16
N LEU A 381 -5.81 -15.71 27.49
CA LEU A 381 -5.87 -16.91 26.65
C LEU A 381 -7.26 -17.52 26.62
N GLU A 382 -7.95 -17.55 27.77
CA GLU A 382 -9.34 -18.07 27.88
C GLU A 382 -10.27 -17.32 26.91
N TYR A 383 -10.22 -16.00 26.87
CA TYR A 383 -11.04 -15.22 25.94
C TYR A 383 -10.62 -15.38 24.48
N VAL A 384 -9.34 -15.63 24.18
CA VAL A 384 -8.91 -16.02 22.83
C VAL A 384 -9.53 -17.37 22.43
N GLU A 385 -9.55 -18.37 23.31
CA GLU A 385 -10.18 -19.67 23.06
C GLU A 385 -11.70 -19.54 22.86
N ILE A 386 -12.40 -18.78 23.68
CA ILE A 386 -13.84 -18.46 23.53
C ILE A 386 -14.12 -17.83 22.15
N LEU A 387 -13.31 -16.87 21.73
CA LEU A 387 -13.43 -16.27 20.39
C LEU A 387 -13.18 -17.31 19.30
N PHE A 388 -12.16 -18.14 19.40
CA PHE A 388 -11.86 -19.16 18.40
C PHE A 388 -12.92 -20.25 18.29
N ASP A 389 -13.55 -20.66 19.42
CA ASP A 389 -14.70 -21.55 19.41
C ASP A 389 -15.86 -20.94 18.61
N HIS A 390 -16.14 -19.64 18.82
CA HIS A 390 -17.12 -18.90 18.04
C HIS A 390 -16.73 -18.79 16.56
N PHE A 391 -15.47 -18.50 16.25
CA PHE A 391 -14.99 -18.37 14.87
C PHE A 391 -15.05 -19.69 14.11
N ILE A 392 -14.70 -20.79 14.74
CA ILE A 392 -14.77 -22.13 14.14
C ILE A 392 -16.23 -22.51 13.89
N LYS A 393 -17.10 -22.36 14.89
CA LYS A 393 -18.52 -22.66 14.81
C LYS A 393 -19.24 -21.89 13.69
N ASN A 394 -18.82 -20.63 13.42
CA ASN A 394 -19.46 -19.72 12.47
C ASN A 394 -18.67 -19.57 11.15
N ASP A 395 -17.68 -20.45 10.90
CA ASP A 395 -16.88 -20.46 9.66
C ASP A 395 -16.22 -19.10 9.34
N TYR A 396 -15.66 -18.39 10.33
CA TYR A 396 -15.01 -17.08 10.11
C TYR A 396 -13.82 -17.14 9.15
N TRP A 397 -13.23 -18.32 8.92
CA TRP A 397 -12.22 -18.55 7.89
C TRP A 397 -12.66 -18.10 6.49
N LYS A 398 -13.97 -18.03 6.22
CA LYS A 398 -14.52 -17.55 4.92
C LYS A 398 -14.20 -16.08 4.60
N TYR A 399 -13.86 -15.28 5.60
CA TYR A 399 -13.53 -13.87 5.44
C TYR A 399 -12.10 -13.64 4.98
N SER A 400 -11.19 -14.61 5.15
CA SER A 400 -9.77 -14.53 4.80
C SER A 400 -9.12 -13.31 5.46
N ASP A 401 -9.26 -13.24 6.77
CA ASP A 401 -8.76 -12.14 7.60
C ASP A 401 -7.29 -12.37 7.97
N HIS A 402 -6.46 -11.36 7.76
CA HIS A 402 -5.03 -11.41 8.08
C HIS A 402 -4.76 -11.33 9.60
N TRP A 403 -5.58 -10.61 10.37
CA TRP A 403 -5.45 -10.55 11.84
C TRP A 403 -5.75 -11.92 12.47
N LEU A 404 -6.80 -12.59 11.98
CA LEU A 404 -7.07 -13.96 12.37
C LEU A 404 -5.93 -14.90 11.99
N SER A 405 -5.31 -14.72 10.82
CA SER A 405 -4.14 -15.52 10.45
C SER A 405 -2.96 -15.33 11.40
N TYR A 406 -2.68 -14.09 11.82
CA TYR A 406 -1.65 -13.81 12.82
C TYR A 406 -1.99 -14.45 14.17
N CYS A 407 -3.23 -14.24 14.64
CA CYS A 407 -3.68 -14.77 15.92
C CYS A 407 -3.65 -16.30 15.93
N THR A 408 -4.15 -16.96 14.87
CA THR A 408 -4.14 -18.42 14.74
C THR A 408 -2.71 -18.98 14.83
N TYR A 409 -1.76 -18.38 14.12
CA TYR A 409 -0.36 -18.82 14.21
C TYR A 409 0.18 -18.71 15.64
N GLU A 410 -0.09 -17.59 16.33
CA GLU A 410 0.40 -17.40 17.71
C GLU A 410 -0.31 -18.36 18.70
N LEU A 411 -1.61 -18.58 18.53
CA LEU A 411 -2.39 -19.52 19.34
C LEU A 411 -1.87 -20.96 19.18
N THR A 412 -1.59 -21.40 17.95
CA THR A 412 -1.09 -22.77 17.68
C THR A 412 0.30 -23.07 18.26
N LYS A 413 1.07 -22.05 18.64
CA LYS A 413 2.33 -22.25 19.39
C LYS A 413 2.08 -22.65 20.84
N VAL A 414 1.00 -22.16 21.44
CA VAL A 414 0.63 -22.40 22.85
C VAL A 414 -0.36 -23.56 22.98
N LYS A 415 -1.35 -23.60 22.09
CA LYS A 415 -2.39 -24.62 22.00
C LYS A 415 -2.32 -25.30 20.62
N PRO A 416 -1.46 -26.31 20.42
CA PRO A 416 -1.25 -26.96 19.14
C PRO A 416 -2.36 -27.99 18.82
N GLU A 417 -3.62 -27.55 18.88
CA GLU A 417 -4.78 -28.37 18.60
C GLU A 417 -5.13 -28.35 17.11
N GLU A 418 -5.49 -29.51 16.54
CA GLU A 418 -5.76 -29.67 15.12
C GLU A 418 -6.84 -28.70 14.59
N GLN A 419 -7.89 -28.45 15.39
CA GLN A 419 -8.97 -27.55 15.01
C GLN A 419 -8.48 -26.13 14.69
N TYR A 420 -7.50 -25.60 15.42
CA TYR A 420 -6.93 -24.27 15.17
C TYR A 420 -6.06 -24.27 13.91
N PHE A 421 -5.28 -25.33 13.69
CA PHE A 421 -4.50 -25.47 12.45
C PHE A 421 -5.42 -25.56 11.23
N VAL A 422 -6.45 -26.38 11.28
CA VAL A 422 -7.44 -26.53 10.19
C VAL A 422 -8.15 -25.19 9.91
N PHE A 423 -8.54 -24.46 10.96
CA PHE A 423 -9.12 -23.12 10.82
C PHE A 423 -8.16 -22.17 10.05
N GLY A 424 -6.90 -22.12 10.47
CA GLY A 424 -5.89 -21.27 9.82
C GLY A 424 -5.61 -21.66 8.37
N LEU A 425 -5.53 -22.96 8.07
CA LEU A 425 -5.38 -23.45 6.69
C LEU A 425 -6.56 -23.03 5.81
N LYS A 426 -7.80 -23.19 6.28
CA LYS A 426 -9.01 -22.77 5.57
C LYS A 426 -9.05 -21.26 5.34
N ASN A 427 -8.64 -20.44 6.33
CA ASN A 427 -8.59 -18.98 6.21
C ASN A 427 -7.67 -18.52 5.06
N VAL A 428 -6.58 -19.24 4.81
CA VAL A 428 -5.64 -18.94 3.72
C VAL A 428 -6.07 -19.57 2.40
N SER A 429 -6.42 -20.89 2.40
CA SER A 429 -6.63 -21.66 1.17
C SER A 429 -7.89 -21.26 0.41
N LYS A 430 -8.96 -20.84 1.10
CA LYS A 430 -10.27 -20.58 0.50
C LYS A 430 -10.27 -19.58 -0.65
N ARG A 431 -9.42 -18.57 -0.60
CA ARG A 431 -9.30 -17.55 -1.65
C ARG A 431 -7.98 -17.59 -2.41
N LEU A 432 -7.19 -18.66 -2.28
CA LEU A 432 -5.84 -18.72 -2.80
C LEU A 432 -5.77 -18.43 -4.31
N LYS A 433 -6.64 -19.08 -5.11
CA LYS A 433 -6.75 -18.86 -6.55
C LYS A 433 -7.13 -17.42 -6.89
N TYR A 434 -8.08 -16.83 -6.15
CA TYR A 434 -8.48 -15.44 -6.32
C TYR A 434 -7.33 -14.49 -5.99
N ILE A 435 -6.58 -14.75 -4.91
CA ILE A 435 -5.42 -13.94 -4.52
C ILE A 435 -4.34 -14.00 -5.60
N TYR A 436 -4.06 -15.21 -6.14
CA TYR A 436 -3.10 -15.40 -7.22
C TYR A 436 -3.46 -14.61 -8.47
N GLN A 437 -4.74 -14.58 -8.85
CA GLN A 437 -5.23 -13.92 -10.08
C GLN A 437 -5.45 -12.42 -9.92
N ARG A 438 -5.51 -11.92 -8.69
CA ARG A 438 -5.88 -10.51 -8.43
C ARG A 438 -4.88 -9.52 -8.98
N GLU A 439 -5.34 -8.57 -9.77
CA GLU A 439 -4.56 -7.51 -10.41
C GLU A 439 -4.47 -6.19 -9.60
N THR A 440 -4.98 -6.15 -8.37
CA THR A 440 -4.79 -5.00 -7.47
C THR A 440 -3.88 -5.38 -6.32
N THR A 441 -3.17 -4.42 -5.75
CA THR A 441 -2.17 -4.69 -4.72
C THR A 441 -2.77 -5.40 -3.50
N PHE A 442 -3.69 -4.85 -2.78
CA PHE A 442 -4.30 -5.43 -1.58
C PHE A 442 -3.27 -6.03 -0.60
N PRO A 443 -2.52 -5.18 0.12
CA PRO A 443 -1.28 -5.59 0.81
C PRO A 443 -1.49 -6.62 1.94
N THR A 444 -2.65 -6.65 2.61
CA THR A 444 -2.96 -7.61 3.67
C THR A 444 -2.92 -9.08 3.22
N PHE A 445 -3.01 -9.34 1.91
CA PHE A 445 -2.88 -10.71 1.43
C PHE A 445 -1.49 -11.30 1.64
N LEU A 446 -0.42 -10.50 1.52
CA LEU A 446 0.91 -11.02 1.81
C LEU A 446 1.08 -11.31 3.31
N GLU A 447 0.53 -10.46 4.17
CA GLU A 447 0.53 -10.69 5.62
C GLU A 447 -0.16 -12.01 5.98
N MET A 448 -1.37 -12.22 5.45
CA MET A 448 -2.13 -13.46 5.64
C MET A 448 -1.37 -14.70 5.14
N LEU A 449 -0.82 -14.63 3.92
CA LEU A 449 -0.05 -15.72 3.34
C LEU A 449 1.20 -16.04 4.18
N MET A 450 1.90 -15.04 4.70
CA MET A 450 3.10 -15.25 5.50
C MET A 450 2.78 -15.80 6.90
N ALA A 451 1.68 -15.40 7.51
CA ALA A 451 1.20 -16.01 8.75
C ALA A 451 0.85 -17.51 8.52
N GLY A 452 0.13 -17.82 7.43
CA GLY A 452 -0.14 -19.19 7.01
C GLY A 452 1.13 -20.00 6.74
N TYR A 453 2.13 -19.40 6.10
CA TYR A 453 3.43 -20.03 5.84
C TYR A 453 4.16 -20.41 7.14
N LYS A 454 4.21 -19.50 8.11
CA LYS A 454 4.80 -19.79 9.43
C LYS A 454 4.05 -20.94 10.13
N MET A 455 2.72 -20.93 10.05
CA MET A 455 1.90 -22.00 10.62
C MET A 455 2.14 -23.34 9.94
N THR A 456 2.22 -23.40 8.60
CA THR A 456 2.51 -24.67 7.89
C THR A 456 3.90 -25.21 8.22
N ARG A 457 4.90 -24.34 8.45
CA ARG A 457 6.21 -24.77 8.97
C ARG A 457 6.09 -25.42 10.35
N LEU A 458 5.38 -24.77 11.29
CA LEU A 458 5.15 -25.31 12.62
C LEU A 458 4.41 -26.67 12.54
N MET A 459 3.42 -26.81 11.66
CA MET A 459 2.73 -28.08 11.43
C MET A 459 3.67 -29.18 10.93
N LYS A 460 4.57 -28.87 10.00
CA LYS A 460 5.58 -29.82 9.51
C LYS A 460 6.52 -30.29 10.62
N GLU A 461 6.94 -29.38 11.49
CA GLU A 461 7.77 -29.68 12.66
C GLU A 461 7.04 -30.63 13.65
N LYS A 462 5.68 -30.56 13.67
CA LYS A 462 4.82 -31.41 14.51
C LYS A 462 4.34 -32.69 13.81
N GLY A 463 4.79 -32.97 12.58
CA GLY A 463 4.40 -34.20 11.84
C GLY A 463 2.99 -34.18 11.24
N MET A 464 2.39 -32.99 11.01
CA MET A 464 1.01 -32.81 10.53
C MET A 464 0.95 -32.59 9.00
N GLN A 465 1.81 -33.24 8.21
CA GLN A 465 1.87 -33.07 6.75
C GLN A 465 0.58 -33.51 6.06
N ASP A 466 -0.05 -34.57 6.55
CA ASP A 466 -1.29 -35.08 5.99
C ASP A 466 -2.43 -34.07 6.12
N VAL A 467 -2.55 -33.42 7.28
CA VAL A 467 -3.54 -32.33 7.52
C VAL A 467 -3.31 -31.14 6.59
N ILE A 468 -2.04 -30.79 6.33
CA ILE A 468 -1.72 -29.75 5.35
C ILE A 468 -2.23 -30.14 3.97
N GLY A 469 -1.92 -31.37 3.50
CA GLY A 469 -2.30 -31.89 2.19
C GLY A 469 -3.82 -31.97 1.95
N GLU A 470 -4.60 -32.18 3.02
CA GLU A 470 -6.07 -32.20 2.95
C GLU A 470 -6.68 -30.80 2.74
N HIS A 471 -6.03 -29.75 3.21
CA HIS A 471 -6.63 -28.40 3.30
C HIS A 471 -5.93 -27.33 2.48
N LEU A 472 -4.70 -27.56 1.99
CA LEU A 472 -3.90 -26.58 1.30
C LEU A 472 -3.18 -27.15 0.08
N ASP A 473 -3.38 -26.57 -1.09
CA ASP A 473 -2.51 -26.76 -2.25
C ASP A 473 -1.19 -26.00 -2.03
N GLU A 474 -0.17 -26.71 -1.53
CA GLU A 474 1.13 -26.10 -1.20
C GLU A 474 1.83 -25.51 -2.43
N GLU A 475 1.70 -26.14 -3.60
CA GLU A 475 2.34 -25.60 -4.83
C GLU A 475 1.73 -24.26 -5.22
N MET A 476 0.39 -24.18 -5.26
CA MET A 476 -0.32 -22.94 -5.53
C MET A 476 -0.04 -21.89 -4.44
N PHE A 477 0.10 -22.32 -3.18
CA PHE A 477 0.38 -21.44 -2.06
C PHE A 477 1.74 -20.74 -2.22
N HIS A 478 2.80 -21.50 -2.49
CA HIS A 478 4.14 -20.94 -2.75
C HIS A 478 4.14 -20.03 -3.97
N LYS A 479 3.53 -20.46 -5.10
CA LYS A 479 3.39 -19.62 -6.30
C LYS A 479 2.66 -18.28 -5.99
N THR A 480 1.66 -18.34 -5.11
CA THR A 480 0.90 -17.17 -4.71
C THR A 480 1.73 -16.22 -3.86
N ILE A 481 2.51 -16.71 -2.90
CA ILE A 481 3.43 -15.88 -2.10
C ILE A 481 4.43 -15.18 -3.01
N GLU A 482 5.10 -15.92 -3.90
CA GLU A 482 6.11 -15.37 -4.81
C GLU A 482 5.54 -14.30 -5.75
N LYS A 483 4.36 -14.56 -6.30
CA LYS A 483 3.67 -13.58 -7.14
C LYS A 483 3.27 -12.34 -6.35
N ARG A 484 2.72 -12.51 -5.14
CA ARG A 484 2.22 -11.39 -4.34
C ARG A 484 3.34 -10.51 -3.82
N VAL A 485 4.45 -11.06 -3.36
CA VAL A 485 5.58 -10.27 -2.87
C VAL A 485 6.18 -9.39 -3.97
N ASP A 486 6.32 -9.91 -5.21
CA ASP A 486 6.83 -9.10 -6.32
C ASP A 486 5.77 -8.09 -6.80
N TYR A 487 4.50 -8.51 -6.88
CA TYR A 487 3.41 -7.66 -7.35
C TYR A 487 3.18 -6.43 -6.47
N GLN A 488 3.41 -6.52 -5.17
CA GLN A 488 3.26 -5.38 -4.26
C GLN A 488 4.17 -4.19 -4.61
N ARG A 489 5.26 -4.40 -5.35
CA ARG A 489 6.10 -3.33 -5.89
C ARG A 489 5.34 -2.34 -6.77
N THR A 490 4.24 -2.76 -7.39
CA THR A 490 3.37 -1.89 -8.20
C THR A 490 2.63 -0.84 -7.38
N GLY A 491 2.58 -1.00 -6.06
CA GLY A 491 2.04 -0.04 -5.11
C GLY A 491 3.08 0.90 -4.51
N TYR A 492 4.34 0.85 -4.94
CA TYR A 492 5.41 1.68 -4.39
C TYR A 492 5.73 2.89 -5.28
N PHE A 493 5.95 4.05 -4.66
CA PHE A 493 6.39 5.25 -5.37
C PHE A 493 7.88 5.21 -5.70
N TYR A 494 8.20 4.46 -6.75
CA TYR A 494 9.50 4.58 -7.43
C TYR A 494 9.65 5.95 -8.09
N PRO A 495 10.89 6.43 -8.35
CA PRO A 495 11.12 7.66 -9.11
C PRO A 495 10.38 7.72 -10.45
N GLU A 496 10.38 6.61 -11.21
CA GLU A 496 9.70 6.49 -12.50
C GLU A 496 8.17 6.62 -12.43
N VAL A 497 7.59 6.44 -11.24
CA VAL A 497 6.18 6.66 -10.96
C VAL A 497 5.96 8.04 -10.33
N ALA A 498 6.70 8.35 -9.27
CA ALA A 498 6.54 9.56 -8.48
C ALA A 498 6.71 10.85 -9.28
N MET A 499 7.65 10.86 -10.25
CA MET A 499 8.00 12.07 -11.01
C MET A 499 6.83 12.69 -11.78
N TYR A 500 5.75 11.95 -12.03
CA TYR A 500 4.57 12.45 -12.74
C TYR A 500 3.54 13.10 -11.84
N PHE A 501 3.72 13.06 -10.51
CA PHE A 501 2.82 13.67 -9.54
C PHE A 501 3.23 15.11 -9.20
N LYS A 502 2.35 15.85 -8.53
CA LYS A 502 2.51 17.30 -8.32
C LYS A 502 3.72 17.64 -7.44
N ASN A 503 4.03 16.81 -6.44
CA ASN A 503 5.16 16.95 -5.53
C ASN A 503 5.79 15.56 -5.29
N PRO A 504 6.69 15.11 -6.18
CA PRO A 504 7.27 13.77 -6.10
C PRO A 504 7.97 13.48 -4.78
N GLY A 505 8.76 14.43 -4.27
CA GLY A 505 9.51 14.28 -3.03
C GLY A 505 8.63 13.98 -1.81
N SER A 506 7.36 14.41 -1.83
CA SER A 506 6.45 14.18 -0.70
C SER A 506 5.83 12.77 -0.67
N VAL A 507 6.09 11.93 -1.66
CA VAL A 507 5.53 10.58 -1.77
C VAL A 507 6.56 9.51 -2.06
N LEU A 508 7.79 9.88 -2.42
CA LEU A 508 8.88 8.93 -2.60
C LEU A 508 9.07 8.05 -1.37
N GLY A 509 9.30 6.78 -1.59
CA GLY A 509 9.48 5.82 -0.48
C GLY A 509 8.19 5.32 0.15
N SER A 510 7.03 5.91 -0.16
CA SER A 510 5.74 5.45 0.33
C SER A 510 5.09 4.40 -0.57
N PHE A 511 4.05 3.77 -0.04
CA PHE A 511 3.14 2.91 -0.78
C PHE A 511 1.78 3.57 -0.99
N PHE A 512 1.09 3.15 -2.04
CA PHE A 512 -0.21 3.69 -2.45
C PHE A 512 -1.17 2.60 -2.91
N ILE A 513 -2.46 2.93 -2.94
CA ILE A 513 -3.48 2.09 -3.58
C ILE A 513 -3.81 2.69 -4.96
N LYS A 514 -3.35 2.02 -6.03
CA LYS A 514 -3.38 2.51 -7.42
C LYS A 514 -4.80 2.85 -7.90
N HIS A 515 -5.74 1.93 -7.74
CA HIS A 515 -7.14 2.13 -8.16
C HIS A 515 -7.93 3.12 -7.29
N HIS A 516 -7.41 3.50 -6.12
CA HIS A 516 -7.95 4.58 -5.29
C HIS A 516 -7.30 5.94 -5.58
N GLY A 517 -6.84 6.18 -6.80
CA GLY A 517 -6.24 7.44 -7.23
C GLY A 517 -4.83 7.64 -6.68
N TYR A 518 -4.04 6.58 -6.59
CA TYR A 518 -2.70 6.61 -5.98
C TYR A 518 -2.70 7.18 -4.56
N ARG A 519 -3.82 7.05 -3.86
CA ARG A 519 -3.95 7.55 -2.50
C ARG A 519 -2.89 6.90 -1.61
N VAL A 520 -2.21 7.74 -0.84
CA VAL A 520 -1.30 7.32 0.24
C VAL A 520 -2.00 7.58 1.56
N ARG A 521 -2.11 6.55 2.39
CA ARG A 521 -2.48 6.66 3.80
C ARG A 521 -1.46 5.90 4.63
N ILE A 522 -1.28 6.33 5.87
CA ILE A 522 -0.35 5.66 6.80
C ILE A 522 -0.68 4.18 6.97
N ASP A 523 -1.97 3.82 7.05
CA ASP A 523 -2.42 2.42 7.14
C ASP A 523 -2.25 1.63 5.83
N ASP A 524 -2.33 2.26 4.67
CA ASP A 524 -1.98 1.59 3.41
C ASP A 524 -0.47 1.23 3.43
N VAL A 525 0.41 2.13 3.88
CA VAL A 525 1.87 1.92 3.93
C VAL A 525 2.24 0.81 4.92
N GLN A 526 1.59 0.77 6.10
CA GLN A 526 1.87 -0.21 7.15
C GLN A 526 1.75 -1.67 6.67
N HIS A 527 0.66 -2.00 5.96
CA HIS A 527 0.41 -3.37 5.50
C HIS A 527 1.47 -3.86 4.51
N TYR A 528 2.04 -2.95 3.69
CA TYR A 528 3.16 -3.32 2.82
C TYR A 528 4.43 -3.62 3.63
N ILE A 529 4.74 -2.79 4.64
CA ILE A 529 5.91 -2.97 5.50
C ILE A 529 5.80 -4.31 6.23
N SER A 530 4.69 -4.55 6.93
CA SER A 530 4.49 -5.78 7.71
C SER A 530 4.58 -7.03 6.83
N GLY A 531 3.92 -7.04 5.66
CA GLY A 531 3.98 -8.15 4.72
C GLY A 531 5.40 -8.44 4.21
N TYR A 532 6.16 -7.41 3.82
CA TYR A 532 7.54 -7.57 3.36
C TYR A 532 8.48 -8.04 4.48
N ILE A 533 8.33 -7.53 5.70
CA ILE A 533 9.15 -7.96 6.85
C ILE A 533 8.92 -9.43 7.14
N GLN A 534 7.66 -9.87 7.18
CA GLN A 534 7.34 -11.28 7.38
C GLN A 534 7.97 -12.17 6.29
N TYR A 535 7.91 -11.74 5.03
CA TYR A 535 8.56 -12.46 3.93
C TYR A 535 10.08 -12.52 4.07
N LEU A 536 10.72 -11.38 4.34
CA LEU A 536 12.18 -11.28 4.43
C LEU A 536 12.76 -12.06 5.61
N ASN A 537 12.02 -12.16 6.72
CA ASN A 537 12.45 -12.86 7.92
C ASN A 537 12.20 -14.38 7.88
N HIS A 538 11.17 -14.83 7.18
CA HIS A 538 10.68 -16.19 7.36
C HIS A 538 10.59 -17.03 6.07
N TYR A 539 10.51 -16.40 4.88
CA TYR A 539 10.33 -17.17 3.65
C TYR A 539 11.68 -17.68 3.12
N ASP A 540 11.90 -18.96 3.32
CA ASP A 540 13.03 -19.70 2.75
C ASP A 540 12.51 -20.60 1.61
N LYS A 541 13.23 -20.60 0.47
CA LYS A 541 13.01 -21.55 -0.61
C LYS A 541 13.74 -22.84 -0.35
#